data_1ffc2f5d1c973d63c0f28bfb347f7e82
#
_entry.id   1ffc2f5d1c973d63c0f28bfb347f7e82
#
_cell.length_a   1.000
_cell.length_b   1.000
_cell.length_c   1.000
_cell.angle_alpha   90.00
_cell.angle_beta   90.00
_cell.angle_gamma   90.00
#
_symmetry.space_group_name_H-M   'P 1'
#
loop_
_entity.id
_entity.type
_entity.pdbx_description
1 polymer ?
#
loop_
_entity_poly.entity_id
_entity_poly.type
_entity_poly.pdbx_seq_one_letter_code
_entity_poly.pdbx_strand_id
1 'polypeptide(L)'
;NEELTELFHFADRGNDVLISSYDLSNDAQNFFHLDLSYADAGFPVFENFSELDTLNLGLMHPPFSATYNQYTYPGRKFNSWFNAFDSSMSYLLGTSGKSKPSYIRLRVGDGNFFIHTAPLAFSNYFLLHKQNMGYYSQLLSSMDAGASTIAWDEYYLHKPQSSGQKEPSPLRVLMEQRAFRMALLTALAGLLLFVLLGIKRNQRMIPVVAAPGNDSLDFVKTIGRLYFQKRDNKNLCQKMIV
;
A
#
# COMPACT_ATOMS: atom_id res chain seq x y z
N ASN A 1 -13.83 -20.48 -13.56
CA ASN A 1 -15.28 -20.49 -13.86
C ASN A 1 -16.08 -21.52 -13.04
N GLU A 2 -15.45 -22.55 -12.49
CA GLU A 2 -16.11 -23.59 -11.70
C GLU A 2 -16.83 -22.98 -10.46
N GLU A 3 -16.16 -22.08 -9.76
CA GLU A 3 -16.70 -21.39 -8.57
C GLU A 3 -17.94 -20.52 -8.88
N LEU A 4 -17.91 -19.78 -10.00
CA LEU A 4 -19.08 -19.00 -10.43
C LEU A 4 -20.27 -19.90 -10.79
N THR A 5 -19.99 -21.06 -11.35
CA THR A 5 -21.01 -22.04 -11.68
C THR A 5 -21.65 -22.63 -10.41
N GLU A 6 -20.84 -22.90 -9.38
CA GLU A 6 -21.34 -23.35 -8.08
C GLU A 6 -22.22 -22.28 -7.39
N LEU A 7 -21.78 -21.02 -7.41
CA LEU A 7 -22.59 -19.91 -6.89
C LEU A 7 -23.90 -19.74 -7.69
N PHE A 8 -23.84 -19.94 -9.01
CA PHE A 8 -25.04 -19.90 -9.84
C PHE A 8 -26.03 -20.99 -9.46
N HIS A 9 -25.57 -22.24 -9.29
CA HIS A 9 -26.40 -23.34 -8.82
C HIS A 9 -26.94 -23.13 -7.39
N PHE A 10 -26.19 -22.41 -6.55
CA PHE A 10 -26.66 -22.04 -5.22
C PHE A 10 -27.83 -21.04 -5.30
N ALA A 11 -27.69 -20.01 -6.14
CA ALA A 11 -28.77 -19.04 -6.36
C ALA A 11 -30.00 -19.68 -7.05
N ASP A 12 -29.77 -20.50 -8.07
CA ASP A 12 -30.83 -21.20 -8.82
C ASP A 12 -31.79 -22.00 -7.91
N ARG A 13 -31.29 -22.47 -6.78
CA ARG A 13 -32.03 -23.21 -5.75
C ARG A 13 -32.88 -22.30 -4.81
N GLY A 14 -33.00 -21.02 -5.11
CA GLY A 14 -33.81 -20.09 -4.34
C GLY A 14 -33.03 -19.33 -3.25
N ASN A 15 -31.71 -19.26 -3.35
CA ASN A 15 -30.89 -18.49 -2.42
C ASN A 15 -30.49 -17.14 -2.99
N ASP A 16 -30.32 -16.17 -2.14
CA ASP A 16 -29.81 -14.86 -2.51
C ASP A 16 -28.29 -14.76 -2.27
N VAL A 17 -27.59 -14.24 -3.26
CA VAL A 17 -26.12 -14.04 -3.22
C VAL A 17 -25.81 -12.56 -3.40
N LEU A 18 -25.19 -11.93 -2.38
CA LEU A 18 -24.70 -10.55 -2.45
C LEU A 18 -23.21 -10.53 -2.73
N ILE A 19 -22.83 -9.93 -3.85
CA ILE A 19 -21.45 -9.69 -4.24
C ILE A 19 -21.19 -8.19 -4.19
N SER A 20 -20.23 -7.77 -3.36
CA SER A 20 -19.78 -6.39 -3.31
C SER A 20 -18.31 -6.30 -3.67
N SER A 21 -18.01 -5.75 -4.85
CA SER A 21 -16.66 -5.65 -5.37
C SER A 21 -16.47 -4.39 -6.20
N TYR A 22 -15.29 -3.77 -6.10
CA TYR A 22 -14.91 -2.67 -6.96
C TYR A 22 -14.66 -3.13 -8.40
N ASP A 23 -14.09 -4.32 -8.55
CA ASP A 23 -13.73 -4.90 -9.83
C ASP A 23 -14.26 -6.34 -9.94
N LEU A 24 -14.73 -6.69 -11.10
CA LEU A 24 -15.11 -8.05 -11.47
C LEU A 24 -14.19 -8.52 -12.60
N SER A 25 -13.67 -9.72 -12.48
CA SER A 25 -12.84 -10.31 -13.54
C SER A 25 -13.62 -10.33 -14.88
N ASN A 26 -12.91 -10.30 -15.99
CA ASN A 26 -13.52 -10.39 -17.32
C ASN A 26 -14.41 -11.64 -17.47
N ASP A 27 -13.99 -12.74 -16.84
CA ASP A 27 -14.78 -13.98 -16.84
C ASP A 27 -16.10 -13.82 -16.09
N ALA A 28 -16.11 -13.11 -14.96
CA ALA A 28 -17.32 -12.81 -14.20
C ALA A 28 -18.23 -11.82 -14.94
N GLN A 29 -17.65 -10.79 -15.56
CA GLN A 29 -18.40 -9.85 -16.37
C GLN A 29 -19.09 -10.55 -17.55
N ASN A 30 -18.38 -11.42 -18.26
CA ASN A 30 -18.93 -12.22 -19.34
C ASN A 30 -20.00 -13.20 -18.85
N PHE A 31 -19.79 -13.82 -17.69
CA PHE A 31 -20.74 -14.77 -17.10
C PHE A 31 -22.07 -14.14 -16.74
N PHE A 32 -22.03 -12.94 -16.15
CA PHE A 32 -23.23 -12.20 -15.77
C PHE A 32 -23.76 -11.25 -16.87
N HIS A 33 -23.13 -11.21 -18.04
CA HIS A 33 -23.42 -10.27 -19.13
C HIS A 33 -23.41 -8.80 -18.68
N LEU A 34 -22.36 -8.42 -17.97
CA LEU A 34 -22.17 -7.09 -17.43
C LEU A 34 -20.96 -6.43 -18.08
N ASP A 35 -21.02 -5.11 -18.22
CA ASP A 35 -19.88 -4.28 -18.59
C ASP A 35 -19.66 -3.22 -17.49
N LEU A 36 -18.46 -3.19 -16.91
CA LEU A 36 -18.10 -2.26 -15.86
C LEU A 36 -17.20 -1.14 -16.37
N SER A 37 -17.49 0.06 -15.91
CA SER A 37 -16.60 1.21 -16.01
C SER A 37 -16.14 1.64 -14.62
N TYR A 38 -14.92 2.14 -14.53
CA TYR A 38 -14.26 2.46 -13.27
C TYR A 38 -14.11 3.96 -13.11
N ALA A 39 -14.27 4.47 -11.90
CA ALA A 39 -13.77 5.80 -11.57
C ALA A 39 -12.24 5.76 -11.63
N ASP A 40 -11.67 6.74 -12.33
CA ASP A 40 -10.22 6.89 -12.36
C ASP A 40 -9.72 7.02 -10.90
N ALA A 41 -9.17 5.92 -10.39
CA ALA A 41 -8.52 5.89 -9.09
C ALA A 41 -7.12 6.51 -9.23
N GLY A 42 -7.03 7.68 -9.87
CA GLY A 42 -5.80 8.44 -9.91
C GLY A 42 -5.27 8.57 -8.49
N PHE A 43 -4.07 8.06 -8.23
CA PHE A 43 -3.41 8.35 -6.96
C PHE A 43 -3.48 9.86 -6.73
N PRO A 44 -3.78 10.33 -5.51
CA PRO A 44 -3.80 11.76 -5.28
C PRO A 44 -2.41 12.28 -5.61
N VAL A 45 -2.33 13.06 -6.64
CA VAL A 45 -1.32 14.08 -6.69
C VAL A 45 -1.63 14.94 -5.47
N PHE A 46 -0.66 15.15 -4.59
CA PHE A 46 -0.80 15.84 -3.30
C PHE A 46 -1.24 17.32 -3.41
N GLU A 47 -1.88 17.69 -4.51
CA GLU A 47 -2.13 19.08 -4.85
C GLU A 47 -3.34 19.70 -4.16
N ASN A 48 -4.35 18.95 -3.73
CA ASN A 48 -5.48 19.56 -3.02
C ASN A 48 -6.19 18.58 -2.09
N PHE A 49 -5.82 18.54 -0.83
CA PHE A 49 -6.62 17.92 0.23
C PHE A 49 -7.95 18.63 0.53
N SER A 50 -8.21 19.79 -0.09
CA SER A 50 -9.38 20.61 0.18
C SER A 50 -10.64 20.17 -0.56
N GLU A 51 -10.55 19.40 -1.63
CA GLU A 51 -11.68 18.84 -2.35
C GLU A 51 -11.74 17.34 -2.16
N LEU A 52 -12.14 16.90 -0.98
CA LEU A 52 -12.53 15.51 -0.76
C LEU A 52 -13.75 15.21 -1.64
N ASP A 53 -13.53 14.47 -2.71
CA ASP A 53 -14.61 13.95 -3.54
C ASP A 53 -15.64 13.25 -2.65
N THR A 54 -16.88 13.57 -2.84
CA THR A 54 -17.96 12.94 -2.06
C THR A 54 -18.58 11.81 -2.86
N LEU A 55 -18.53 10.60 -2.33
CA LEU A 55 -19.27 9.48 -2.86
C LEU A 55 -20.76 9.67 -2.51
N ASN A 56 -21.61 9.67 -3.52
CA ASN A 56 -23.05 9.71 -3.35
C ASN A 56 -23.63 8.39 -3.83
N LEU A 57 -24.31 7.67 -2.94
CA LEU A 57 -25.04 6.45 -3.26
C LEU A 57 -26.53 6.72 -3.14
N GLY A 58 -27.29 6.25 -4.11
CA GLY A 58 -28.74 6.37 -4.15
C GLY A 58 -29.39 5.01 -4.29
N LEU A 59 -30.52 4.80 -3.62
CA LEU A 59 -31.39 3.65 -3.83
C LEU A 59 -32.58 4.05 -4.67
N MET A 60 -33.01 3.16 -5.55
CA MET A 60 -34.14 3.42 -6.48
C MET A 60 -35.48 3.24 -5.78
N HIS A 61 -36.46 4.04 -6.18
CA HIS A 61 -37.84 3.89 -5.73
C HIS A 61 -38.74 3.57 -6.91
N PRO A 62 -39.55 2.52 -6.88
CA PRO A 62 -39.49 1.36 -6.01
C PRO A 62 -38.25 0.50 -6.27
N PRO A 63 -37.82 -0.48 -5.46
CA PRO A 63 -38.59 -1.08 -4.34
C PRO A 63 -38.33 -0.42 -2.97
N PHE A 64 -37.37 0.49 -2.88
CA PHE A 64 -36.98 1.08 -1.59
C PHE A 64 -37.86 2.27 -1.19
N SER A 65 -37.88 2.58 0.11
CA SER A 65 -38.63 3.73 0.63
C SER A 65 -38.08 5.05 0.07
N ALA A 66 -38.98 5.93 -0.36
CA ALA A 66 -38.63 7.25 -0.89
C ALA A 66 -38.13 8.26 0.17
N THR A 67 -38.19 7.93 1.45
CA THR A 67 -37.96 8.88 2.55
C THR A 67 -36.51 9.40 2.61
N TYR A 68 -35.54 8.59 2.18
CA TYR A 68 -34.12 9.00 2.10
C TYR A 68 -33.37 8.11 1.11
N ASN A 69 -33.14 8.60 -0.09
CA ASN A 69 -32.55 7.78 -1.17
C ASN A 69 -31.11 8.14 -1.51
N GLN A 70 -30.53 9.16 -0.88
CA GLN A 70 -29.15 9.56 -1.15
C GLN A 70 -28.33 9.54 0.12
N TYR A 71 -27.24 8.81 0.07
CA TYR A 71 -26.30 8.60 1.15
C TYR A 71 -24.94 9.12 0.73
N THR A 72 -24.38 10.01 1.51
CA THR A 72 -23.14 10.70 1.17
C THR A 72 -21.98 10.23 2.04
N TYR A 73 -20.79 10.21 1.45
CA TYR A 73 -19.59 9.79 2.10
C TYR A 73 -18.42 10.66 1.64
N PRO A 74 -17.76 11.40 2.54
CA PRO A 74 -16.61 12.20 2.19
C PRO A 74 -15.39 11.30 2.02
N GLY A 75 -14.72 11.38 0.90
CA GLY A 75 -13.55 10.58 0.62
C GLY A 75 -13.42 10.23 -0.85
N ARG A 76 -12.43 9.42 -1.17
CA ARG A 76 -12.17 8.99 -2.55
C ARG A 76 -13.32 8.18 -3.11
N LYS A 77 -13.62 8.44 -4.36
CA LYS A 77 -14.55 7.64 -5.17
C LYS A 77 -13.88 6.32 -5.57
N PHE A 78 -13.84 5.35 -4.67
CA PHE A 78 -13.56 3.97 -5.04
C PHE A 78 -14.87 3.30 -5.42
N ASN A 79 -15.40 3.65 -6.57
CA ASN A 79 -16.58 3.03 -7.10
C ASN A 79 -16.42 2.79 -8.59
N SER A 80 -17.00 1.71 -9.04
CA SER A 80 -17.26 1.42 -10.43
C SER A 80 -18.77 1.51 -10.68
N TRP A 81 -19.17 1.42 -11.91
CA TRP A 81 -20.56 1.43 -12.29
C TRP A 81 -20.77 0.53 -13.49
N PHE A 82 -21.99 0.05 -13.66
CA PHE A 82 -22.36 -0.73 -14.81
C PHE A 82 -22.57 0.21 -16.01
N ASN A 83 -21.81 -0.02 -17.06
CA ASN A 83 -21.95 0.67 -18.34
C ASN A 83 -23.05 0.04 -19.18
N ALA A 84 -23.12 -1.31 -19.15
CA ALA A 84 -24.17 -2.07 -19.78
C ALA A 84 -24.52 -3.30 -18.92
N PHE A 85 -25.79 -3.67 -18.91
CA PHE A 85 -26.32 -4.89 -18.30
C PHE A 85 -27.61 -5.31 -19.02
N ASP A 86 -27.94 -6.60 -19.00
CA ASP A 86 -29.15 -7.14 -19.63
C ASP A 86 -30.39 -6.75 -18.81
N SER A 87 -31.15 -5.82 -19.33
CA SER A 87 -32.40 -5.32 -18.70
C SER A 87 -33.52 -6.33 -18.66
N SER A 88 -33.43 -7.44 -19.39
CA SER A 88 -34.44 -8.50 -19.38
C SER A 88 -34.40 -9.36 -18.13
N MET A 89 -33.20 -9.54 -17.58
CA MET A 89 -32.92 -10.37 -16.40
C MET A 89 -32.50 -9.56 -15.17
N SER A 90 -32.22 -8.27 -15.33
CA SER A 90 -31.64 -7.42 -14.30
C SER A 90 -32.54 -6.26 -13.92
N TYR A 91 -32.58 -5.94 -12.64
CA TYR A 91 -33.28 -4.77 -12.11
C TYR A 91 -32.26 -3.82 -11.45
N LEU A 92 -32.30 -2.56 -11.85
CA LEU A 92 -31.52 -1.51 -11.20
C LEU A 92 -32.08 -1.20 -9.81
N LEU A 93 -31.28 -1.37 -8.78
CA LEU A 93 -31.66 -1.11 -7.40
C LEU A 93 -31.03 0.15 -6.82
N GLY A 94 -29.85 0.55 -7.33
CA GLY A 94 -29.16 1.71 -6.80
C GLY A 94 -28.17 2.34 -7.79
N THR A 95 -27.87 3.60 -7.51
CA THR A 95 -26.99 4.43 -8.34
C THR A 95 -25.87 5.06 -7.52
N SER A 96 -24.79 5.42 -8.19
CA SER A 96 -23.66 6.14 -7.63
C SER A 96 -23.43 7.44 -8.36
N GLY A 97 -23.06 8.50 -7.64
CA GLY A 97 -22.77 9.81 -8.21
C GLY A 97 -23.94 10.38 -9.00
N LYS A 98 -23.69 10.82 -10.24
CA LYS A 98 -24.71 11.38 -11.14
C LYS A 98 -25.49 10.27 -11.85
N SER A 99 -26.27 9.48 -11.11
CA SER A 99 -27.18 8.44 -11.66
C SER A 99 -26.48 7.29 -12.40
N LYS A 100 -25.23 6.98 -12.05
CA LYS A 100 -24.53 5.82 -12.61
C LYS A 100 -24.99 4.54 -11.92
N PRO A 101 -25.44 3.51 -12.65
CA PRO A 101 -25.87 2.24 -12.07
C PRO A 101 -24.75 1.60 -11.24
N SER A 102 -25.01 1.27 -9.98
CA SER A 102 -24.01 0.71 -9.08
C SER A 102 -24.49 -0.45 -8.22
N TYR A 103 -25.80 -0.68 -8.19
CA TYR A 103 -26.41 -1.80 -7.49
C TYR A 103 -27.53 -2.39 -8.35
N ILE A 104 -27.40 -3.66 -8.70
CA ILE A 104 -28.35 -4.38 -9.55
C ILE A 104 -28.72 -5.71 -8.90
N ARG A 105 -29.91 -6.21 -9.25
CA ARG A 105 -30.39 -7.55 -8.94
C ARG A 105 -30.54 -8.32 -10.27
N LEU A 106 -29.90 -9.48 -10.34
CA LEU A 106 -30.04 -10.45 -11.43
C LEU A 106 -30.87 -11.61 -10.94
N ARG A 107 -31.97 -11.92 -11.61
CA ARG A 107 -32.77 -13.08 -11.27
C ARG A 107 -32.17 -14.35 -11.90
N VAL A 108 -32.00 -15.38 -11.06
CA VAL A 108 -31.46 -16.69 -11.48
C VAL A 108 -32.33 -17.76 -10.86
N GLY A 109 -33.08 -18.48 -11.69
CA GLY A 109 -34.04 -19.50 -11.22
C GLY A 109 -35.03 -18.94 -10.20
N ASP A 110 -35.02 -19.52 -9.00
CA ASP A 110 -35.87 -19.10 -7.89
C ASP A 110 -35.20 -18.10 -6.95
N GLY A 111 -33.86 -17.83 -7.12
CA GLY A 111 -33.12 -16.88 -6.30
C GLY A 111 -32.58 -15.70 -7.08
N ASN A 112 -31.65 -14.97 -6.46
CA ASN A 112 -31.11 -13.75 -7.05
C ASN A 112 -29.61 -13.57 -6.76
N PHE A 113 -28.93 -12.91 -7.71
CA PHE A 113 -27.64 -12.27 -7.44
C PHE A 113 -27.85 -10.76 -7.25
N PHE A 114 -27.29 -10.24 -6.20
CA PHE A 114 -27.21 -8.82 -5.94
C PHE A 114 -25.75 -8.39 -6.13
N ILE A 115 -25.48 -7.53 -7.11
CA ILE A 115 -24.12 -7.08 -7.41
C ILE A 115 -24.02 -5.59 -7.12
N HIS A 116 -23.10 -5.24 -6.24
CA HIS A 116 -22.87 -3.89 -5.77
C HIS A 116 -21.42 -3.46 -6.05
N THR A 117 -21.24 -2.34 -6.75
CA THR A 117 -19.92 -1.92 -7.26
C THR A 117 -19.21 -0.87 -6.40
N ALA A 118 -19.74 -0.54 -5.23
CA ALA A 118 -19.11 0.37 -4.27
C ALA A 118 -18.87 -0.32 -2.92
N PRO A 119 -17.85 -1.18 -2.78
CA PRO A 119 -17.63 -2.00 -1.57
C PRO A 119 -17.38 -1.16 -0.32
N LEU A 120 -16.90 0.08 -0.44
CA LEU A 120 -16.74 0.99 0.68
C LEU A 120 -18.04 1.32 1.40
N ALA A 121 -19.20 1.13 0.74
CA ALA A 121 -20.52 1.29 1.37
C ALA A 121 -20.77 0.30 2.52
N PHE A 122 -20.01 -0.80 2.59
CA PHE A 122 -20.06 -1.80 3.65
C PHE A 122 -18.97 -1.61 4.72
N SER A 123 -18.18 -0.55 4.61
CA SER A 123 -17.16 -0.23 5.62
C SER A 123 -17.76 0.47 6.82
N ASN A 124 -17.17 0.26 7.99
CA ASN A 124 -17.54 0.98 9.22
C ASN A 124 -17.48 2.50 9.05
N TYR A 125 -16.56 3.00 8.25
CA TYR A 125 -16.41 4.43 7.99
C TYR A 125 -17.64 5.00 7.27
N PHE A 126 -18.17 4.31 6.26
CA PHE A 126 -19.39 4.72 5.60
C PHE A 126 -20.62 4.57 6.50
N LEU A 127 -20.76 3.42 7.16
CA LEU A 127 -21.94 3.09 7.97
C LEU A 127 -22.13 4.04 9.14
N LEU A 128 -21.03 4.47 9.77
CA LEU A 128 -21.07 5.38 10.93
C LEU A 128 -21.23 6.86 10.54
N HIS A 129 -21.16 7.18 9.26
CA HIS A 129 -21.32 8.56 8.80
C HIS A 129 -22.78 8.94 8.65
N LYS A 130 -23.24 9.94 9.42
CA LYS A 130 -24.62 10.46 9.40
C LYS A 130 -25.67 9.34 9.54
N GLN A 131 -26.54 9.20 8.54
CA GLN A 131 -27.64 8.22 8.50
C GLN A 131 -27.35 7.04 7.56
N ASN A 132 -26.09 6.81 7.21
CA ASN A 132 -25.71 5.80 6.22
C ASN A 132 -26.01 4.36 6.66
N MET A 133 -26.21 4.11 7.95
CA MET A 133 -26.72 2.82 8.45
C MET A 133 -28.08 2.48 7.77
N GLY A 134 -28.88 3.49 7.45
CA GLY A 134 -30.14 3.30 6.72
C GLY A 134 -29.95 2.73 5.34
N TYR A 135 -28.85 3.05 4.66
CA TYR A 135 -28.49 2.47 3.37
C TYR A 135 -28.36 0.95 3.46
N TYR A 136 -27.54 0.50 4.43
CA TYR A 136 -27.30 -0.91 4.65
C TYR A 136 -28.57 -1.67 5.00
N SER A 137 -29.38 -1.11 5.91
CA SER A 137 -30.66 -1.70 6.32
C SER A 137 -31.61 -1.85 5.12
N GLN A 138 -31.76 -0.83 4.29
CA GLN A 138 -32.60 -0.88 3.10
C GLN A 138 -32.07 -1.85 2.05
N LEU A 139 -30.75 -1.86 1.82
CA LEU A 139 -30.11 -2.77 0.88
C LEU A 139 -30.39 -4.22 1.26
N LEU A 140 -30.19 -4.58 2.54
CA LEU A 140 -30.48 -5.93 3.03
C LEU A 140 -31.98 -6.27 2.98
N SER A 141 -32.87 -5.29 3.10
CA SER A 141 -34.30 -5.52 3.03
C SER A 141 -34.78 -5.94 1.62
N SER A 142 -33.94 -5.78 0.59
CA SER A 142 -34.23 -6.27 -0.77
C SER A 142 -33.96 -7.76 -0.96
N MET A 143 -33.27 -8.38 -0.02
CA MET A 143 -33.00 -9.81 0.00
C MET A 143 -34.11 -10.55 0.74
N ASP A 144 -34.14 -11.87 0.61
CA ASP A 144 -35.16 -12.69 1.25
C ASP A 144 -35.17 -12.54 2.77
N ALA A 145 -36.24 -12.01 3.32
CA ALA A 145 -36.45 -11.86 4.75
C ALA A 145 -36.68 -13.20 5.47
N GLY A 146 -36.96 -14.27 4.74
CA GLY A 146 -37.14 -15.63 5.25
C GLY A 146 -35.88 -16.46 5.36
N ALA A 147 -34.71 -15.90 5.00
CA ALA A 147 -33.44 -16.60 5.04
C ALA A 147 -33.12 -17.09 6.47
N SER A 148 -32.99 -18.41 6.63
CA SER A 148 -32.68 -19.03 7.93
C SER A 148 -31.21 -18.92 8.31
N THR A 149 -30.33 -18.71 7.34
CA THR A 149 -28.88 -18.69 7.54
C THR A 149 -28.26 -17.62 6.63
N ILE A 150 -27.36 -16.85 7.20
CA ILE A 150 -26.53 -15.89 6.46
C ILE A 150 -25.10 -16.35 6.59
N ALA A 151 -24.44 -16.61 5.46
CA ALA A 151 -23.04 -16.92 5.39
C ALA A 151 -22.25 -15.69 4.90
N TRP A 152 -21.21 -15.31 5.63
CA TRP A 152 -20.26 -14.30 5.23
C TRP A 152 -19.00 -14.96 4.70
N ASP A 153 -18.69 -14.75 3.44
CA ASP A 153 -17.55 -15.37 2.80
C ASP A 153 -16.42 -14.35 2.59
N GLU A 154 -15.25 -14.65 3.17
CA GLU A 154 -14.02 -13.89 2.98
C GLU A 154 -13.00 -14.61 2.08
N TYR A 155 -13.37 -15.73 1.51
CA TYR A 155 -12.46 -16.54 0.68
C TYR A 155 -11.83 -15.73 -0.45
N TYR A 156 -12.62 -14.91 -1.12
CA TYR A 156 -12.15 -14.08 -2.23
C TYR A 156 -11.22 -12.94 -1.80
N LEU A 157 -11.28 -12.50 -0.55
CA LEU A 157 -10.35 -11.50 -0.01
C LEU A 157 -8.95 -12.09 0.20
N HIS A 158 -8.86 -13.39 0.47
CA HIS A 158 -7.60 -14.08 0.78
C HIS A 158 -7.13 -14.98 -0.36
N LYS A 159 -7.94 -15.12 -1.42
CA LYS A 159 -7.57 -15.95 -2.58
C LYS A 159 -6.35 -15.33 -3.27
N PRO A 160 -5.22 -16.06 -3.35
CA PRO A 160 -4.11 -15.59 -4.16
C PRO A 160 -4.60 -15.47 -5.60
N GLN A 161 -4.48 -14.28 -6.18
CA GLN A 161 -4.86 -14.03 -7.56
C GLN A 161 -4.11 -15.00 -8.47
N SER A 162 -4.78 -16.07 -8.89
CA SER A 162 -4.25 -17.11 -9.78
C SER A 162 -4.16 -16.65 -11.25
N SER A 163 -4.63 -15.47 -11.55
CA SER A 163 -4.40 -14.84 -12.85
C SER A 163 -2.94 -14.43 -12.95
N GLY A 164 -2.22 -14.86 -13.96
CA GLY A 164 -0.79 -14.65 -14.22
C GLY A 164 -0.30 -13.19 -14.28
N GLN A 165 -1.01 -12.26 -13.73
CA GLN A 165 -0.52 -10.97 -13.32
C GLN A 165 0.28 -11.18 -12.01
N LYS A 166 1.59 -11.33 -12.16
CA LYS A 166 2.52 -11.13 -11.05
C LYS A 166 2.09 -9.84 -10.36
N GLU A 167 1.76 -9.93 -9.06
CA GLU A 167 1.53 -8.72 -8.27
C GLU A 167 2.63 -7.71 -8.61
N PRO A 168 2.27 -6.50 -8.99
CA PRO A 168 3.28 -5.51 -9.33
C PRO A 168 4.19 -5.38 -8.12
N SER A 169 5.46 -5.70 -8.28
CA SER A 169 6.42 -5.61 -7.17
C SER A 169 6.30 -4.20 -6.58
N PRO A 170 6.39 -4.04 -5.24
CA PRO A 170 6.28 -2.73 -4.59
C PRO A 170 7.18 -1.67 -5.23
N LEU A 171 8.32 -2.11 -5.76
CA LEU A 171 9.25 -1.28 -6.51
C LEU A 171 8.66 -0.79 -7.83
N ARG A 172 7.89 -1.62 -8.54
CA ARG A 172 7.25 -1.24 -9.81
C ARG A 172 6.19 -0.16 -9.57
N VAL A 173 5.37 -0.33 -8.53
CA VAL A 173 4.35 0.67 -8.14
C VAL A 173 5.01 2.02 -7.78
N LEU A 174 6.13 1.98 -7.05
CA LEU A 174 6.93 3.17 -6.74
C LEU A 174 7.51 3.83 -8.01
N MET A 175 7.98 3.02 -8.97
CA MET A 175 8.59 3.51 -10.21
C MET A 175 7.56 4.07 -11.20
N GLU A 176 6.29 3.70 -11.10
CA GLU A 176 5.21 4.27 -11.92
C GLU A 176 4.96 5.74 -11.60
N GLN A 177 5.14 6.15 -10.36
CA GLN A 177 5.00 7.55 -9.97
C GLN A 177 6.25 8.37 -10.33
N ARG A 178 6.05 9.39 -11.15
CA ARG A 178 7.12 10.25 -11.67
C ARG A 178 7.98 10.88 -10.55
N ALA A 179 7.33 11.33 -9.48
CA ALA A 179 8.01 11.93 -8.33
C ALA A 179 8.93 10.93 -7.61
N PHE A 180 8.45 9.71 -7.32
CA PHE A 180 9.25 8.68 -6.67
C PHE A 180 10.38 8.15 -7.56
N ARG A 181 10.12 8.00 -8.85
CA ARG A 181 11.15 7.63 -9.81
C ARG A 181 12.31 8.63 -9.82
N MET A 182 12.00 9.92 -9.87
CA MET A 182 13.02 10.97 -9.84
C MET A 182 13.76 11.01 -8.50
N ALA A 183 13.05 10.86 -7.38
CA ALA A 183 13.67 10.79 -6.06
C ALA A 183 14.59 9.58 -5.92
N LEU A 184 14.20 8.41 -6.40
CA LEU A 184 15.03 7.21 -6.38
C LEU A 184 16.30 7.38 -7.24
N LEU A 185 16.16 7.94 -8.44
CA LEU A 185 17.31 8.19 -9.32
C LEU A 185 18.28 9.20 -8.72
N THR A 186 17.80 10.27 -8.09
CA THR A 186 18.66 11.26 -7.42
C THR A 186 19.35 10.65 -6.20
N ALA A 187 18.65 9.82 -5.41
CA ALA A 187 19.25 9.11 -4.27
C ALA A 187 20.35 8.14 -4.72
N LEU A 188 20.09 7.38 -5.80
CA LEU A 188 21.05 6.44 -6.36
C LEU A 188 22.30 7.17 -6.91
N ALA A 189 22.09 8.29 -7.64
CA ALA A 189 23.16 9.13 -8.13
C ALA A 189 24.00 9.72 -6.99
N GLY A 190 23.35 10.20 -5.92
CA GLY A 190 24.02 10.68 -4.71
C GLY A 190 24.83 9.60 -4.00
N LEU A 191 24.28 8.40 -3.88
CA LEU A 191 24.99 7.24 -3.30
C LEU A 191 26.23 6.87 -4.13
N LEU A 192 26.07 6.83 -5.46
CA LEU A 192 27.17 6.52 -6.37
C LEU A 192 28.29 7.57 -6.27
N LEU A 193 27.92 8.84 -6.19
CA LEU A 193 28.86 9.95 -6.03
C LEU A 193 29.57 9.87 -4.67
N PHE A 194 28.83 9.53 -3.61
CA PHE A 194 29.39 9.30 -2.27
C PHE A 194 30.40 8.15 -2.27
N VAL A 195 30.07 7.04 -2.92
CA VAL A 195 31.00 5.89 -3.04
C VAL A 195 32.25 6.27 -3.83
N LEU A 196 32.10 6.95 -4.98
CA LEU A 196 33.21 7.40 -5.81
C LEU A 196 34.15 8.36 -5.06
N LEU A 197 33.59 9.29 -4.29
CA LEU A 197 34.39 10.20 -3.47
C LEU A 197 35.04 9.49 -2.26
N GLY A 198 34.35 8.48 -1.70
CA GLY A 198 34.84 7.67 -0.59
C GLY A 198 35.95 6.68 -0.97
N ILE A 199 36.04 6.28 -2.23
CA ILE A 199 37.09 5.39 -2.76
C ILE A 199 38.44 6.09 -2.75
N LYS A 200 38.50 7.43 -2.66
CA LYS A 200 39.75 8.16 -2.50
C LYS A 200 40.39 7.70 -1.19
N ARG A 201 41.38 6.83 -1.31
CA ARG A 201 42.09 6.15 -0.24
C ARG A 201 42.52 7.18 0.80
N ASN A 202 41.89 7.22 1.95
CA ASN A 202 42.38 7.95 3.13
C ASN A 202 43.69 7.28 3.52
N GLN A 203 44.82 7.82 3.02
CA GLN A 203 46.11 7.41 3.51
C GLN A 203 46.11 7.75 5.02
N ARG A 204 46.32 6.74 5.84
CA ARG A 204 46.59 6.96 7.26
C ARG A 204 47.74 7.96 7.35
N MET A 205 47.52 9.05 8.06
CA MET A 205 48.63 9.95 8.40
C MET A 205 49.72 9.11 9.04
N ILE A 206 50.86 9.00 8.37
CA ILE A 206 52.01 8.32 8.92
C ILE A 206 52.42 9.17 10.12
N PRO A 207 52.41 8.65 11.37
CA PRO A 207 52.88 9.41 12.52
C PRO A 207 54.31 9.82 12.26
N VAL A 208 54.66 11.08 12.54
CA VAL A 208 56.03 11.58 12.44
C VAL A 208 56.88 10.75 13.42
N VAL A 209 57.66 9.82 12.87
CA VAL A 209 58.63 9.05 13.65
C VAL A 209 59.71 10.03 14.04
N ALA A 210 59.86 10.28 15.35
CA ALA A 210 60.97 11.08 15.88
C ALA A 210 62.29 10.43 15.41
N ALA A 211 63.22 11.25 14.92
CA ALA A 211 64.54 10.76 14.51
C ALA A 211 65.12 9.98 15.67
N PRO A 212 65.74 8.81 15.41
CA PRO A 212 66.35 8.00 16.47
C PRO A 212 67.38 8.84 17.23
N GLY A 213 67.12 9.04 18.51
CA GLY A 213 68.04 9.73 19.38
C GLY A 213 69.37 8.91 19.47
N ASN A 214 70.45 9.60 19.56
CA ASN A 214 71.76 8.91 19.76
C ASN A 214 71.91 8.54 21.24
N ASP A 215 71.41 7.38 21.62
CA ASP A 215 71.36 6.87 22.97
C ASP A 215 72.81 6.77 23.57
N SER A 216 73.83 6.53 22.71
CA SER A 216 75.22 6.51 23.11
C SER A 216 75.67 7.87 23.57
N LEU A 217 75.26 8.96 22.96
CA LEU A 217 75.59 10.31 23.35
C LEU A 217 74.93 10.69 24.68
N ASP A 218 73.70 10.30 24.91
CA ASP A 218 73.00 10.56 26.16
C ASP A 218 73.52 9.72 27.30
N PHE A 219 74.00 8.50 27.03
CA PHE A 219 74.67 7.68 27.97
C PHE A 219 76.02 8.34 28.41
N VAL A 220 76.85 8.78 27.46
CA VAL A 220 78.12 9.46 27.75
C VAL A 220 77.90 10.74 28.56
N LYS A 221 76.86 11.55 28.21
CA LYS A 221 76.51 12.73 29.00
C LYS A 221 76.10 12.37 30.42
N THR A 222 75.33 11.30 30.59
CA THR A 222 74.89 10.84 31.90
C THR A 222 76.05 10.39 32.76
N ILE A 223 76.96 9.60 32.22
CA ILE A 223 78.20 9.14 32.88
C ILE A 223 79.10 10.34 33.22
N GLY A 224 79.30 11.27 32.27
CA GLY A 224 80.05 12.49 32.51
C GLY A 224 79.49 13.34 33.66
N ARG A 225 78.18 13.46 33.73
CA ARG A 225 77.46 14.16 34.83
C ARG A 225 77.68 13.46 36.18
N LEU A 226 77.65 12.15 36.22
CA LEU A 226 77.80 11.34 37.43
C LEU A 226 79.21 11.45 37.94
N TYR A 227 80.22 11.44 37.11
CA TYR A 227 81.67 11.67 37.50
C TYR A 227 81.89 13.11 37.97
N PHE A 228 81.32 14.10 37.33
CA PHE A 228 81.37 15.49 37.72
C PHE A 228 80.75 15.73 39.10
N GLN A 229 79.59 15.11 39.38
CA GLN A 229 78.94 15.21 40.70
C GLN A 229 79.73 14.53 41.81
N LYS A 230 80.36 13.40 41.52
CA LYS A 230 81.19 12.67 42.51
C LYS A 230 82.54 13.33 42.80
N ARG A 231 82.95 14.29 41.99
CA ARG A 231 84.25 14.97 42.08
C ARG A 231 85.46 14.03 42.15
N ASP A 232 85.36 12.78 41.67
CA ASP A 232 86.40 11.77 41.66
C ASP A 232 87.20 11.82 40.35
N ASN A 233 87.96 12.92 40.18
CA ASN A 233 88.70 13.16 38.95
C ASN A 233 89.93 12.19 38.83
N LYS A 234 90.32 11.58 39.91
CA LYS A 234 91.50 10.65 39.93
C LYS A 234 91.13 9.32 39.26
N ASN A 235 89.91 8.82 39.53
CA ASN A 235 89.38 7.60 38.92
C ASN A 235 89.10 7.79 37.42
N LEU A 236 88.66 8.99 37.06
CA LEU A 236 88.39 9.32 35.66
C LEU A 236 89.71 9.32 34.85
N CYS A 237 90.71 10.00 35.33
CA CYS A 237 92.04 10.04 34.70
C CYS A 237 92.67 8.64 34.57
N GLN A 238 92.58 7.79 35.58
CA GLN A 238 93.06 6.41 35.51
C GLN A 238 92.36 5.55 34.44
N LYS A 239 91.11 5.78 34.19
CA LYS A 239 90.33 5.05 33.18
C LYS A 239 90.47 5.60 31.74
N MET A 240 90.95 6.83 31.60
CA MET A 240 91.18 7.45 30.27
C MET A 240 92.61 7.21 29.75
N ILE A 241 93.52 6.67 30.56
CA ILE A 241 94.94 6.43 30.23
C ILE A 241 95.20 4.95 29.85
N VAL A 242 94.14 4.18 29.52
CA VAL A 242 94.32 2.80 29.03
C VAL A 242 94.18 2.76 27.54
#